data_a383cddb90f92640b814c5cbced88351
#
_entry.id   a383cddb90f92640b814c5cbced88351
#
_cell.length_a   1.000
_cell.length_b   1.000
_cell.length_c   1.000
_cell.angle_alpha   90.00
_cell.angle_beta   90.00
_cell.angle_gamma   90.00
#
_symmetry.space_group_name_H-M   'P 1'
#
loop_
_entity.id
_entity.type
_entity.pdbx_description
1 polymer ?
#
loop_
_entity_poly.entity_id
_entity_poly.type
_entity_poly.pdbx_seq_one_letter_code
_entity_poly.pdbx_strand_id
1 'polypeptide(L)'
;MHNSKDVRWRGQRLAGVLFDLDGTLLDTAADIALALNRTMIEYGCEPLTEDDVRRMVGRGSPILIERAAAAQDRIIDAATQAAMVERFFHYYGRLEESNEDSAQPYAGAADSLRILHDAGVRTAVVTNKHHRFAEALLSRRGLADWVDVVVGGDTCARRKPDPQPLLFACESLHVPVSESLMVGDSINDVQAARAAGMPIVCVSYGYNEGRDPRTLECDLLLDSLAELPAALQIS
;
A
#
# COMPACT_ATOMS: atom_id res chain seq x y z
N MET A 1 -7.81 27.53 -16.94
CA MET A 1 -7.50 26.41 -17.87
C MET A 1 -6.21 25.79 -17.36
N HIS A 2 -6.29 24.64 -16.69
CA HIS A 2 -5.08 23.89 -16.32
C HIS A 2 -4.49 23.35 -17.61
N ASN A 3 -3.29 23.78 -17.94
CA ASN A 3 -2.52 23.22 -19.05
C ASN A 3 -2.09 21.82 -18.61
N SER A 4 -2.87 20.79 -18.93
CA SER A 4 -2.54 19.40 -18.59
C SER A 4 -1.26 19.06 -19.37
N LYS A 5 -0.20 18.74 -18.65
CA LYS A 5 1.06 18.27 -19.22
C LYS A 5 0.86 16.89 -19.85
N ASP A 6 1.58 16.60 -20.93
CA ASP A 6 1.59 15.26 -21.50
C ASP A 6 2.56 14.38 -20.69
N VAL A 7 2.03 13.43 -19.92
CA VAL A 7 2.82 12.50 -19.14
C VAL A 7 2.80 11.14 -19.80
N ARG A 8 3.99 10.54 -20.00
CA ARG A 8 4.13 9.26 -20.69
C ARG A 8 4.97 8.27 -19.90
N TRP A 9 4.60 7.02 -20.01
CA TRP A 9 5.37 5.87 -19.56
C TRP A 9 5.79 5.04 -20.78
N ARG A 10 7.11 4.96 -21.05
CA ARG A 10 7.66 4.23 -22.22
C ARG A 10 6.99 4.61 -23.54
N GLY A 11 6.70 5.89 -23.72
CA GLY A 11 6.06 6.44 -24.92
C GLY A 11 4.53 6.34 -24.96
N GLN A 12 3.89 5.61 -24.05
CA GLN A 12 2.43 5.55 -23.91
C GLN A 12 1.94 6.68 -23.00
N ARG A 13 0.81 7.29 -23.34
CA ARG A 13 0.16 8.30 -22.50
C ARG A 13 -0.20 7.70 -21.16
N LEU A 14 0.00 8.47 -20.09
CA LEU A 14 -0.35 8.11 -18.73
C LEU A 14 -1.43 9.05 -18.20
N ALA A 15 -2.62 8.50 -17.92
CA ALA A 15 -3.76 9.22 -17.39
C ALA A 15 -3.94 8.98 -15.88
N GLY A 16 -3.48 7.83 -15.36
CA GLY A 16 -3.60 7.45 -13.96
C GLY A 16 -2.36 6.77 -13.39
N VAL A 17 -2.07 7.01 -12.12
CA VAL A 17 -1.06 6.27 -11.34
C VAL A 17 -1.69 5.79 -10.04
N LEU A 18 -1.60 4.47 -9.81
CA LEU A 18 -2.10 3.81 -8.63
C LEU A 18 -0.93 3.44 -7.73
N PHE A 19 -1.00 3.77 -6.45
CA PHE A 19 0.06 3.51 -5.49
C PHE A 19 -0.42 2.52 -4.41
N ASP A 20 0.42 1.57 -4.02
CA ASP A 20 0.23 0.95 -2.71
C ASP A 20 0.61 1.93 -1.60
N LEU A 21 0.23 1.62 -0.36
CA LEU A 21 0.44 2.48 0.80
C LEU A 21 1.59 1.99 1.68
N ASP A 22 1.36 0.85 2.36
CA ASP A 22 2.28 0.29 3.36
C ASP A 22 3.53 -0.30 2.66
N GLY A 23 4.68 0.29 2.89
CA GLY A 23 5.95 -0.12 2.23
C GLY A 23 6.21 0.58 0.91
N THR A 24 5.25 1.33 0.36
CA THR A 24 5.40 2.08 -0.89
C THR A 24 5.40 3.59 -0.66
N LEU A 25 4.30 4.17 -0.22
CA LEU A 25 4.21 5.60 0.09
C LEU A 25 4.65 5.89 1.53
N LEU A 26 4.34 5.00 2.47
CA LEU A 26 4.56 5.21 3.90
C LEU A 26 5.27 4.01 4.55
N ASP A 27 6.24 4.28 5.42
CA ASP A 27 6.77 3.29 6.36
C ASP A 27 5.84 3.21 7.58
N THR A 28 5.09 2.13 7.65
CA THR A 28 4.06 1.89 8.67
C THR A 28 4.38 0.69 9.57
N ALA A 29 5.54 0.05 9.38
CA ALA A 29 5.86 -1.22 10.04
C ALA A 29 5.88 -1.12 11.55
N ALA A 30 6.43 -0.04 12.11
CA ALA A 30 6.50 0.17 13.55
C ALA A 30 5.10 0.27 14.17
N ASP A 31 4.17 1.00 13.55
CA ASP A 31 2.81 1.15 14.04
C ASP A 31 2.03 -0.16 13.95
N ILE A 32 2.21 -0.89 12.84
CA ILE A 32 1.62 -2.23 12.66
C ILE A 32 2.17 -3.19 13.72
N ALA A 33 3.48 -3.19 13.97
CA ALA A 33 4.12 -4.04 14.97
C ALA A 33 3.62 -3.73 16.39
N LEU A 34 3.47 -2.46 16.73
CA LEU A 34 2.98 -2.05 18.04
C LEU A 34 1.54 -2.52 18.29
N ALA A 35 0.64 -2.29 17.32
CA ALA A 35 -0.76 -2.73 17.43
C ALA A 35 -0.87 -4.26 17.44
N LEU A 36 -0.09 -4.94 16.57
CA LEU A 36 -0.05 -6.40 16.51
C LEU A 36 0.44 -6.99 17.83
N ASN A 37 1.54 -6.49 18.39
CA ASN A 37 2.12 -7.00 19.63
C ASN A 37 1.18 -6.80 20.83
N ARG A 38 0.49 -5.66 20.92
CA ARG A 38 -0.54 -5.47 21.96
C ARG A 38 -1.65 -6.53 21.83
N THR A 39 -2.07 -6.83 20.59
CA THR A 39 -3.03 -7.90 20.34
C THR A 39 -2.48 -9.26 20.71
N MET A 40 -1.28 -9.60 20.25
CA MET A 40 -0.67 -10.91 20.50
C MET A 40 -0.50 -11.19 22.00
N ILE A 41 -0.04 -10.21 22.77
CA ILE A 41 0.12 -10.31 24.24
C ILE A 41 -1.22 -10.57 24.93
N GLU A 42 -2.31 -9.90 24.50
CA GLU A 42 -3.66 -10.10 25.07
C GLU A 42 -4.14 -11.55 24.90
N TYR A 43 -3.70 -12.22 23.83
CA TYR A 43 -4.01 -13.64 23.55
C TYR A 43 -2.92 -14.60 24.04
N GLY A 44 -2.01 -14.15 24.92
CA GLY A 44 -0.97 -14.97 25.56
C GLY A 44 0.13 -15.43 24.61
N CYS A 45 0.43 -14.62 23.59
CA CYS A 45 1.57 -14.80 22.70
C CYS A 45 2.72 -13.86 23.11
N GLU A 46 3.93 -14.18 22.66
CA GLU A 46 5.09 -13.32 22.81
C GLU A 46 5.08 -12.19 21.77
N PRO A 47 5.69 -11.03 22.08
CA PRO A 47 5.86 -9.98 21.09
C PRO A 47 6.84 -10.38 19.98
N LEU A 48 6.55 -9.94 18.76
CA LEU A 48 7.39 -10.10 17.58
C LEU A 48 8.27 -8.87 17.38
N THR A 49 9.43 -9.04 16.76
CA THR A 49 10.26 -7.90 16.35
C THR A 49 9.62 -7.15 15.19
N GLU A 50 9.95 -5.87 15.00
CA GLU A 50 9.48 -5.10 13.85
C GLU A 50 9.90 -5.75 12.52
N ASP A 51 11.11 -6.30 12.45
CA ASP A 51 11.60 -7.01 11.27
C ASP A 51 10.79 -8.27 10.95
N ASP A 52 10.30 -9.00 11.97
CA ASP A 52 9.39 -10.13 11.75
C ASP A 52 8.06 -9.65 11.18
N VAL A 53 7.54 -8.56 11.74
CA VAL A 53 6.28 -7.98 11.26
C VAL A 53 6.40 -7.44 9.83
N ARG A 54 7.50 -6.76 9.47
CA ARG A 54 7.77 -6.34 8.09
C ARG A 54 7.66 -7.48 7.09
N ARG A 55 8.13 -8.68 7.47
CA ARG A 55 8.05 -9.88 6.63
C ARG A 55 6.64 -10.48 6.53
N MET A 56 5.72 -10.08 7.41
CA MET A 56 4.35 -10.59 7.46
C MET A 56 3.32 -9.68 6.81
N VAL A 57 3.65 -8.39 6.64
CA VAL A 57 2.76 -7.37 6.05
C VAL A 57 2.55 -7.60 4.56
N GLY A 58 1.40 -7.15 4.02
CA GLY A 58 1.10 -7.09 2.60
C GLY A 58 -0.23 -7.74 2.18
N ARG A 59 -0.80 -8.66 2.99
CA ARG A 59 -2.06 -9.37 2.65
C ARG A 59 -3.27 -9.00 3.52
N GLY A 60 -3.15 -7.87 4.27
CA GLY A 60 -4.19 -7.39 5.18
C GLY A 60 -4.18 -8.06 6.54
N SER A 61 -4.97 -7.48 7.45
CA SER A 61 -4.93 -7.82 8.88
C SER A 61 -5.26 -9.28 9.21
N PRO A 62 -6.22 -9.97 8.56
CA PRO A 62 -6.48 -11.38 8.88
C PRO A 62 -5.27 -12.29 8.64
N ILE A 63 -4.57 -12.10 7.52
CA ILE A 63 -3.38 -12.90 7.19
C ILE A 63 -2.19 -12.50 8.08
N LEU A 64 -2.08 -11.23 8.45
CA LEU A 64 -1.07 -10.76 9.40
C LEU A 64 -1.22 -11.49 10.75
N ILE A 65 -2.43 -11.55 11.31
CA ILE A 65 -2.75 -12.25 12.56
C ILE A 65 -2.44 -13.74 12.45
N GLU A 66 -2.86 -14.39 11.36
CA GLU A 66 -2.60 -15.80 11.11
C GLU A 66 -1.09 -16.11 11.09
N ARG A 67 -0.31 -15.30 10.34
CA ARG A 67 1.15 -15.43 10.25
C ARG A 67 1.82 -15.22 11.61
N ALA A 68 1.37 -14.23 12.37
CA ALA A 68 1.90 -13.93 13.69
C ALA A 68 1.64 -15.07 14.70
N ALA A 69 0.49 -15.71 14.65
CA ALA A 69 0.17 -16.88 15.45
C ALA A 69 0.98 -18.10 15.00
N ALA A 70 1.07 -18.36 13.70
CA ALA A 70 1.83 -19.47 13.14
C ALA A 70 3.34 -19.39 13.42
N ALA A 71 3.91 -18.18 13.47
CA ALA A 71 5.31 -17.96 13.85
C ALA A 71 5.62 -18.39 15.29
N GLN A 72 4.61 -18.65 16.11
CA GLN A 72 4.71 -19.12 17.50
C GLN A 72 4.06 -20.51 17.67
N ASP A 73 3.99 -21.29 16.58
CA ASP A 73 3.41 -22.65 16.56
C ASP A 73 1.94 -22.70 17.06
N ARG A 74 1.19 -21.60 16.90
CA ARG A 74 -0.20 -21.53 17.29
C ARG A 74 -1.12 -21.61 16.06
N ILE A 75 -2.06 -22.52 16.14
CA ILE A 75 -3.19 -22.63 15.19
C ILE A 75 -4.39 -21.95 15.84
N ILE A 76 -4.94 -20.94 15.19
CA ILE A 76 -6.13 -20.22 15.64
C ILE A 76 -7.32 -20.56 14.73
N ASP A 77 -8.49 -20.70 15.30
CA ASP A 77 -9.71 -20.89 14.52
C ASP A 77 -10.24 -19.55 13.95
N ALA A 78 -11.19 -19.61 13.04
CA ALA A 78 -11.73 -18.44 12.37
C ALA A 78 -12.38 -17.43 13.34
N ALA A 79 -13.00 -17.90 14.43
CA ALA A 79 -13.63 -17.03 15.43
C ALA A 79 -12.58 -16.26 16.23
N THR A 80 -11.52 -16.95 16.67
CA THR A 80 -10.37 -16.35 17.35
C THR A 80 -9.66 -15.37 16.44
N GLN A 81 -9.43 -15.73 15.17
CA GLN A 81 -8.81 -14.83 14.20
C GLN A 81 -9.63 -13.54 14.04
N ALA A 82 -10.94 -13.64 13.87
CA ALA A 82 -11.83 -12.48 13.75
C ALA A 82 -11.77 -11.58 14.99
N ALA A 83 -11.79 -12.17 16.20
CA ALA A 83 -11.67 -11.42 17.45
C ALA A 83 -10.31 -10.71 17.58
N MET A 84 -9.23 -11.37 17.19
CA MET A 84 -7.89 -10.76 17.19
C MET A 84 -7.78 -9.63 16.17
N VAL A 85 -8.40 -9.73 15.00
CA VAL A 85 -8.46 -8.65 14.00
C VAL A 85 -9.18 -7.42 14.57
N GLU A 86 -10.30 -7.61 15.27
CA GLU A 86 -11.01 -6.50 15.95
C GLU A 86 -10.14 -5.85 17.03
N ARG A 87 -9.40 -6.63 17.80
CA ARG A 87 -8.45 -6.11 18.81
C ARG A 87 -7.28 -5.36 18.15
N PHE A 88 -6.75 -5.88 17.05
CA PHE A 88 -5.73 -5.20 16.26
C PHE A 88 -6.24 -3.84 15.76
N PHE A 89 -7.43 -3.76 15.21
CA PHE A 89 -8.04 -2.50 14.77
C PHE A 89 -8.28 -1.53 15.93
N HIS A 90 -8.68 -2.05 17.10
CA HIS A 90 -8.79 -1.23 18.31
C HIS A 90 -7.44 -0.61 18.70
N TYR A 91 -6.37 -1.40 18.78
CA TYR A 91 -5.06 -0.88 19.14
C TYR A 91 -4.47 0.03 18.08
N TYR A 92 -4.64 -0.30 16.80
CA TYR A 92 -4.18 0.55 15.70
C TYR A 92 -4.90 1.92 15.70
N GLY A 93 -6.22 1.93 15.90
CA GLY A 93 -6.99 3.18 16.03
C GLY A 93 -6.58 4.02 17.24
N ARG A 94 -6.20 3.38 18.35
CA ARG A 94 -5.70 4.10 19.54
C ARG A 94 -4.39 4.85 19.28
N LEU A 95 -3.51 4.32 18.42
CA LEU A 95 -2.29 5.03 18.03
C LEU A 95 -2.61 6.31 17.25
N GLU A 96 -3.64 6.24 16.39
CA GLU A 96 -4.11 7.40 15.64
C GLU A 96 -4.71 8.47 16.55
N GLU A 97 -5.56 8.08 17.50
CA GLU A 97 -6.23 8.98 18.44
C GLU A 97 -5.23 9.68 19.39
N SER A 98 -4.20 8.97 19.84
CA SER A 98 -3.18 9.49 20.77
C SER A 98 -2.04 10.25 20.09
N ASN A 99 -2.01 10.30 18.74
CA ASN A 99 -0.87 10.78 17.94
C ASN A 99 0.45 10.07 18.28
N GLU A 100 0.39 8.81 18.67
CA GLU A 100 1.56 7.96 18.93
C GLU A 100 2.05 7.23 17.69
N ASP A 101 1.33 7.36 16.55
CA ASP A 101 1.75 6.76 15.30
C ASP A 101 3.02 7.42 14.75
N SER A 102 3.92 6.58 14.28
CA SER A 102 5.26 6.95 13.83
C SER A 102 5.45 6.87 12.31
N ALA A 103 4.43 6.42 11.57
CA ALA A 103 4.50 6.26 10.11
C ALA A 103 5.01 7.53 9.42
N GLN A 104 5.95 7.38 8.49
CA GLN A 104 6.53 8.50 7.75
C GLN A 104 6.47 8.25 6.24
N PRO A 105 6.29 9.30 5.42
CA PRO A 105 6.44 9.18 3.99
C PRO A 105 7.87 8.77 3.61
N TYR A 106 7.97 7.82 2.69
CA TYR A 106 9.27 7.52 2.07
C TYR A 106 9.78 8.70 1.23
N ALA A 107 11.09 8.74 1.02
CA ALA A 107 11.73 9.79 0.22
C ALA A 107 11.11 9.86 -1.19
N GLY A 108 10.63 11.04 -1.56
CA GLY A 108 9.98 11.30 -2.85
C GLY A 108 8.49 10.97 -2.94
N ALA A 109 7.87 10.37 -1.91
CA ALA A 109 6.44 10.02 -1.93
C ALA A 109 5.55 11.26 -2.15
N ALA A 110 5.70 12.28 -1.29
CA ALA A 110 4.94 13.51 -1.37
C ALA A 110 5.21 14.27 -2.68
N ASP A 111 6.48 14.38 -3.09
CA ASP A 111 6.86 15.06 -4.32
C ASP A 111 6.33 14.37 -5.57
N SER A 112 6.37 13.04 -5.62
CA SER A 112 5.83 12.28 -6.75
C SER A 112 4.32 12.46 -6.89
N LEU A 113 3.56 12.38 -5.80
CA LEU A 113 2.13 12.64 -5.80
C LEU A 113 1.82 14.06 -6.27
N ARG A 114 2.51 15.06 -5.70
CA ARG A 114 2.34 16.48 -6.07
C ARG A 114 2.67 16.73 -7.55
N ILE A 115 3.77 16.19 -8.06
CA ILE A 115 4.19 16.36 -9.47
C ILE A 115 3.16 15.77 -10.43
N LEU A 116 2.62 14.58 -10.11
CA LEU A 116 1.57 13.94 -10.91
C LEU A 116 0.28 14.76 -10.89
N HIS A 117 -0.15 15.20 -9.71
CA HIS A 117 -1.31 16.07 -9.56
C HIS A 117 -1.16 17.37 -10.36
N ASP A 118 -0.01 18.06 -10.26
CA ASP A 118 0.28 19.30 -10.99
C ASP A 118 0.36 19.10 -12.51
N ALA A 119 0.64 17.87 -12.94
CA ALA A 119 0.63 17.47 -14.35
C ALA A 119 -0.77 17.05 -14.84
N GLY A 120 -1.77 16.98 -13.96
CA GLY A 120 -3.13 16.57 -14.30
C GLY A 120 -3.30 15.05 -14.46
N VAL A 121 -2.36 14.24 -13.95
CA VAL A 121 -2.49 12.79 -13.86
C VAL A 121 -3.30 12.44 -12.63
N ARG A 122 -4.30 11.58 -12.80
CA ARG A 122 -5.17 11.13 -11.70
C ARG A 122 -4.41 10.13 -10.83
N THR A 123 -4.59 10.21 -9.52
CA THR A 123 -3.89 9.34 -8.58
C THR A 123 -4.86 8.58 -7.67
N ALA A 124 -4.54 7.31 -7.42
CA ALA A 124 -5.24 6.51 -6.42
C ALA A 124 -4.26 5.83 -5.47
N VAL A 125 -4.71 5.60 -4.25
CA VAL A 125 -4.08 4.64 -3.33
C VAL A 125 -4.89 3.36 -3.34
N VAL A 126 -4.25 2.22 -3.63
CA VAL A 126 -4.87 0.89 -3.70
C VAL A 126 -4.11 -0.05 -2.78
N THR A 127 -4.67 -0.31 -1.60
CA THR A 127 -3.98 -1.01 -0.52
C THR A 127 -4.81 -2.15 0.08
N ASN A 128 -4.14 -3.15 0.65
CA ASN A 128 -4.77 -4.20 1.45
C ASN A 128 -5.07 -3.79 2.90
N LYS A 129 -4.61 -2.57 3.29
CA LYS A 129 -4.98 -1.93 4.56
C LYS A 129 -6.47 -1.59 4.57
N HIS A 130 -7.13 -1.66 5.73
CA HIS A 130 -8.53 -1.25 5.89
C HIS A 130 -8.71 0.22 5.48
N HIS A 131 -9.75 0.50 4.70
CA HIS A 131 -9.99 1.80 4.04
C HIS A 131 -9.90 2.99 5.00
N ARG A 132 -10.62 2.94 6.13
CA ARG A 132 -10.62 4.03 7.11
C ARG A 132 -9.23 4.39 7.62
N PHE A 133 -8.36 3.39 7.83
CA PHE A 133 -6.99 3.62 8.30
C PHE A 133 -6.09 4.18 7.20
N ALA A 134 -6.32 3.79 5.95
CA ALA A 134 -5.61 4.35 4.81
C ALA A 134 -5.93 5.84 4.62
N GLU A 135 -7.21 6.22 4.66
CA GLU A 135 -7.64 7.62 4.56
C GLU A 135 -7.11 8.47 5.71
N ALA A 136 -7.29 8.01 6.96
CA ALA A 136 -6.82 8.73 8.14
C ALA A 136 -5.30 8.97 8.09
N LEU A 137 -4.54 7.96 7.67
CA LEU A 137 -3.09 8.04 7.58
C LEU A 137 -2.63 9.01 6.49
N LEU A 138 -3.22 8.96 5.29
CA LEU A 138 -2.95 9.90 4.20
C LEU A 138 -3.23 11.35 4.63
N SER A 139 -4.36 11.59 5.29
CA SER A 139 -4.72 12.91 5.80
C SER A 139 -3.70 13.42 6.83
N ARG A 140 -3.33 12.59 7.81
CA ARG A 140 -2.39 12.97 8.87
C ARG A 140 -0.96 13.19 8.38
N ARG A 141 -0.57 12.53 7.29
CA ARG A 141 0.75 12.71 6.66
C ARG A 141 0.74 13.77 5.55
N GLY A 142 -0.38 14.48 5.36
CA GLY A 142 -0.49 15.58 4.40
C GLY A 142 -0.41 15.12 2.94
N LEU A 143 -0.79 13.88 2.66
CA LEU A 143 -0.78 13.31 1.29
C LEU A 143 -2.16 13.30 0.64
N ALA A 144 -3.23 13.47 1.43
CA ALA A 144 -4.61 13.31 0.96
C ALA A 144 -4.99 14.28 -0.17
N ASP A 145 -4.45 15.51 -0.17
CA ASP A 145 -4.77 16.53 -1.18
C ASP A 145 -4.31 16.15 -2.60
N TRP A 146 -3.40 15.19 -2.73
CA TRP A 146 -2.86 14.72 -4.00
C TRP A 146 -3.35 13.31 -4.39
N VAL A 147 -4.32 12.76 -3.66
CA VAL A 147 -4.91 11.43 -3.92
C VAL A 147 -6.39 11.59 -4.23
N ASP A 148 -6.80 11.25 -5.45
CA ASP A 148 -8.18 11.41 -5.90
C ASP A 148 -9.10 10.29 -5.39
N VAL A 149 -8.57 9.07 -5.23
CA VAL A 149 -9.33 7.89 -4.82
C VAL A 149 -8.51 7.03 -3.87
N VAL A 150 -9.14 6.54 -2.81
CA VAL A 150 -8.57 5.52 -1.90
C VAL A 150 -9.38 4.23 -2.03
N VAL A 151 -8.70 3.12 -2.32
CA VAL A 151 -9.26 1.78 -2.36
C VAL A 151 -8.58 0.94 -1.29
N GLY A 152 -9.27 0.72 -0.18
CA GLY A 152 -8.80 -0.09 0.93
C GLY A 152 -9.12 -1.58 0.76
N GLY A 153 -8.58 -2.39 1.64
CA GLY A 153 -8.75 -3.85 1.61
C GLY A 153 -10.17 -4.36 1.87
N ASP A 154 -11.08 -3.49 2.23
CA ASP A 154 -12.51 -3.73 2.48
C ASP A 154 -13.42 -2.98 1.49
N THR A 155 -12.85 -2.23 0.54
CA THR A 155 -13.63 -1.49 -0.47
C THR A 155 -14.22 -2.43 -1.52
N CYS A 156 -13.47 -3.46 -1.93
CA CYS A 156 -13.89 -4.45 -2.92
C CYS A 156 -14.11 -5.82 -2.29
N ALA A 157 -14.82 -6.72 -3.00
CA ALA A 157 -15.02 -8.09 -2.54
C ALA A 157 -13.71 -8.90 -2.47
N ARG A 158 -12.72 -8.52 -3.27
CA ARG A 158 -11.40 -9.15 -3.32
C ARG A 158 -10.31 -8.11 -3.11
N ARG A 159 -9.16 -8.57 -2.60
CA ARG A 159 -7.95 -7.78 -2.32
C ARG A 159 -6.84 -8.12 -3.30
N LYS A 160 -5.80 -7.27 -3.40
CA LYS A 160 -4.56 -7.68 -4.08
C LYS A 160 -4.05 -9.01 -3.46
N PRO A 161 -3.67 -10.00 -4.27
CA PRO A 161 -3.25 -9.93 -5.68
C PRO A 161 -4.38 -10.06 -6.73
N ASP A 162 -5.66 -10.07 -6.35
CA ASP A 162 -6.75 -10.00 -7.33
C ASP A 162 -6.73 -8.61 -8.02
N PRO A 163 -6.99 -8.53 -9.35
CA PRO A 163 -7.00 -7.26 -10.09
C PRO A 163 -8.17 -6.35 -9.73
N GLN A 164 -9.22 -6.85 -9.08
CA GLN A 164 -10.46 -6.10 -8.82
C GLN A 164 -10.22 -4.72 -8.19
N PRO A 165 -9.35 -4.53 -7.17
CA PRO A 165 -9.12 -3.21 -6.59
C PRO A 165 -8.49 -2.20 -7.57
N LEU A 166 -7.59 -2.67 -8.46
CA LEU A 166 -6.96 -1.81 -9.46
C LEU A 166 -7.96 -1.40 -10.53
N LEU A 167 -8.77 -2.33 -11.00
CA LEU A 167 -9.83 -2.06 -11.99
C LEU A 167 -10.87 -1.09 -11.42
N PHE A 168 -11.29 -1.28 -10.17
CA PHE A 168 -12.20 -0.38 -9.47
C PHE A 168 -11.60 1.03 -9.31
N ALA A 169 -10.30 1.13 -8.98
CA ALA A 169 -9.63 2.43 -8.90
C ALA A 169 -9.61 3.16 -10.24
N CYS A 170 -9.30 2.46 -11.35
CA CYS A 170 -9.34 3.05 -12.69
C CYS A 170 -10.74 3.52 -13.09
N GLU A 171 -11.77 2.73 -12.77
CA GLU A 171 -13.17 3.12 -13.01
C GLU A 171 -13.53 4.37 -12.20
N SER A 172 -13.18 4.42 -10.93
CA SER A 172 -13.45 5.56 -10.03
C SER A 172 -12.71 6.83 -10.46
N LEU A 173 -11.50 6.69 -10.98
CA LEU A 173 -10.71 7.79 -11.55
C LEU A 173 -11.19 8.23 -12.94
N HIS A 174 -12.04 7.44 -13.61
CA HIS A 174 -12.45 7.62 -15.02
C HIS A 174 -11.25 7.59 -15.97
N VAL A 175 -10.29 6.68 -15.74
CA VAL A 175 -9.10 6.50 -16.59
C VAL A 175 -9.06 5.08 -17.19
N PRO A 176 -8.56 4.91 -18.42
CA PRO A 176 -8.37 3.58 -18.99
C PRO A 176 -7.26 2.81 -18.27
N VAL A 177 -7.44 1.52 -18.05
CA VAL A 177 -6.39 0.64 -17.50
C VAL A 177 -5.12 0.68 -18.36
N SER A 178 -5.27 0.75 -19.69
CA SER A 178 -4.15 0.84 -20.64
C SER A 178 -3.35 2.16 -20.55
N GLU A 179 -3.91 3.20 -19.92
CA GLU A 179 -3.24 4.47 -19.64
C GLU A 179 -2.93 4.64 -18.16
N SER A 180 -2.85 3.54 -17.41
CA SER A 180 -2.60 3.53 -15.97
C SER A 180 -1.33 2.76 -15.64
N LEU A 181 -0.68 3.15 -14.52
CA LEU A 181 0.53 2.55 -14.00
C LEU A 181 0.32 2.19 -12.52
N MET A 182 0.71 0.99 -12.12
CA MET A 182 0.81 0.62 -10.70
C MET A 182 2.20 0.93 -10.16
N VAL A 183 2.27 1.41 -8.92
CA VAL A 183 3.50 1.58 -8.15
C VAL A 183 3.32 0.84 -6.82
N GLY A 184 4.19 -0.12 -6.53
CA GLY A 184 4.08 -0.96 -5.33
C GLY A 184 5.44 -1.49 -4.90
N ASP A 185 5.46 -2.34 -3.87
CA ASP A 185 6.70 -2.90 -3.32
C ASP A 185 6.68 -4.44 -3.23
N SER A 186 5.56 -5.07 -3.53
CA SER A 186 5.36 -6.48 -3.22
C SER A 186 4.88 -7.33 -4.39
N ILE A 187 5.01 -8.65 -4.23
CA ILE A 187 4.46 -9.62 -5.18
C ILE A 187 2.94 -9.48 -5.34
N ASN A 188 2.23 -9.00 -4.31
CA ASN A 188 0.77 -8.78 -4.38
C ASN A 188 0.42 -7.69 -5.39
N ASP A 189 1.24 -6.63 -5.46
CA ASP A 189 1.08 -5.53 -6.42
C ASP A 189 1.39 -5.99 -7.83
N VAL A 190 2.50 -6.73 -7.98
CA VAL A 190 2.91 -7.28 -9.28
C VAL A 190 1.83 -8.18 -9.85
N GLN A 191 1.33 -9.13 -9.06
CA GLN A 191 0.31 -10.06 -9.52
C GLN A 191 -1.01 -9.37 -9.85
N ALA A 192 -1.44 -8.39 -9.02
CA ALA A 192 -2.64 -7.61 -9.29
C ALA A 192 -2.52 -6.79 -10.57
N ALA A 193 -1.38 -6.10 -10.77
CA ALA A 193 -1.13 -5.29 -11.96
C ALA A 193 -1.08 -6.16 -13.24
N ARG A 194 -0.34 -7.28 -13.20
CA ARG A 194 -0.27 -8.22 -14.33
C ARG A 194 -1.64 -8.80 -14.69
N ALA A 195 -2.42 -9.20 -13.67
CA ALA A 195 -3.78 -9.71 -13.89
C ALA A 195 -4.75 -8.64 -14.43
N ALA A 196 -4.52 -7.36 -14.11
CA ALA A 196 -5.26 -6.23 -14.67
C ALA A 196 -4.77 -5.82 -16.08
N GLY A 197 -3.65 -6.35 -16.57
CA GLY A 197 -3.02 -5.90 -17.82
C GLY A 197 -2.36 -4.51 -17.70
N MET A 198 -1.93 -4.15 -16.50
CA MET A 198 -1.36 -2.84 -16.17
C MET A 198 0.17 -2.96 -15.99
N PRO A 199 0.98 -2.00 -16.50
CA PRO A 199 2.39 -1.92 -16.17
C PRO A 199 2.60 -1.63 -14.69
N ILE A 200 3.76 -2.07 -14.15
CA ILE A 200 4.10 -1.87 -12.74
C ILE A 200 5.54 -1.45 -12.53
N VAL A 201 5.71 -0.41 -11.72
CA VAL A 201 7.00 0.00 -11.14
C VAL A 201 7.03 -0.50 -9.69
N CYS A 202 8.14 -1.10 -9.28
CA CYS A 202 8.34 -1.47 -7.89
C CYS A 202 9.41 -0.60 -7.22
N VAL A 203 9.30 -0.49 -5.89
CA VAL A 203 10.35 0.10 -5.06
C VAL A 203 11.09 -1.00 -4.29
N SER A 204 12.42 -0.81 -4.11
CA SER A 204 13.30 -1.81 -3.51
C SER A 204 13.28 -1.82 -1.97
N TYR A 205 12.86 -0.73 -1.36
CA TYR A 205 12.91 -0.49 0.09
C TYR A 205 11.69 -1.02 0.86
N GLY A 206 10.67 -1.49 0.17
CA GLY A 206 9.40 -1.94 0.78
C GLY A 206 9.50 -3.28 1.51
N TYR A 207 8.35 -3.86 1.82
CA TYR A 207 8.30 -5.03 2.69
C TYR A 207 8.44 -6.36 1.96
N ASN A 208 7.83 -6.50 0.79
CA ASN A 208 7.87 -7.68 -0.12
C ASN A 208 7.90 -9.05 0.59
N GLU A 209 7.22 -9.18 1.74
CA GLU A 209 7.18 -10.41 2.53
C GLU A 209 8.58 -10.99 2.85
N GLY A 210 9.61 -10.14 2.99
CA GLY A 210 11.00 -10.53 3.26
C GLY A 210 11.75 -11.12 2.06
N ARG A 211 11.20 -11.04 0.85
CA ARG A 211 11.85 -11.50 -0.39
C ARG A 211 12.75 -10.41 -0.96
N ASP A 212 13.77 -10.83 -1.71
CA ASP A 212 14.61 -9.90 -2.45
C ASP A 212 13.76 -9.14 -3.50
N PRO A 213 13.67 -7.79 -3.44
CA PRO A 213 12.88 -7.00 -4.37
C PRO A 213 13.33 -7.15 -5.83
N ARG A 214 14.59 -7.54 -6.08
CA ARG A 214 15.11 -7.83 -7.44
C ARG A 214 14.49 -9.06 -8.09
N THR A 215 13.76 -9.87 -7.32
CA THR A 215 13.01 -11.03 -7.84
C THR A 215 11.60 -10.67 -8.30
N LEU A 216 11.17 -9.41 -8.11
CA LEU A 216 9.86 -8.94 -8.56
C LEU A 216 9.85 -8.80 -10.09
N GLU A 217 8.87 -9.41 -10.74
CA GLU A 217 8.65 -9.31 -12.19
C GLU A 217 7.97 -7.97 -12.55
N CYS A 218 8.58 -6.85 -12.13
CA CYS A 218 8.13 -5.49 -12.45
C CYS A 218 8.78 -4.95 -13.73
N ASP A 219 8.22 -3.87 -14.29
CA ASP A 219 8.75 -3.23 -15.49
C ASP A 219 9.95 -2.32 -15.19
N LEU A 220 10.02 -1.81 -13.96
CA LEU A 220 11.13 -1.02 -13.43
C LEU A 220 11.19 -1.18 -11.91
N LEU A 221 12.39 -1.31 -11.37
CA LEU A 221 12.67 -1.28 -9.93
C LEU A 221 13.41 0.02 -9.61
N LEU A 222 12.88 0.80 -8.66
CA LEU A 222 13.45 2.06 -8.19
C LEU A 222 13.98 1.89 -6.76
N ASP A 223 15.07 2.57 -6.44
CA ASP A 223 15.58 2.61 -5.07
C ASP A 223 14.92 3.72 -4.23
N SER A 224 14.26 4.67 -4.88
CA SER A 224 13.51 5.74 -4.23
C SER A 224 12.35 6.21 -5.12
N LEU A 225 11.21 6.59 -4.51
CA LEU A 225 10.14 7.28 -5.24
C LEU A 225 10.56 8.64 -5.80
N ALA A 226 11.64 9.23 -5.30
CA ALA A 226 12.20 10.45 -5.88
C ALA A 226 12.67 10.26 -7.34
N GLU A 227 12.90 9.03 -7.77
CA GLU A 227 13.27 8.69 -9.14
C GLU A 227 12.06 8.55 -10.09
N LEU A 228 10.85 8.37 -9.54
CA LEU A 228 9.64 8.14 -10.34
C LEU A 228 9.36 9.27 -11.34
N PRO A 229 9.41 10.57 -10.96
CA PRO A 229 9.18 11.65 -11.93
C PRO A 229 10.16 11.65 -13.10
N ALA A 230 11.41 11.26 -12.87
CA ALA A 230 12.43 11.17 -13.92
C ALA A 230 12.21 9.96 -14.85
N ALA A 231 11.62 8.88 -14.33
CA ALA A 231 11.24 7.71 -15.11
C ALA A 231 9.98 7.97 -15.98
N LEU A 232 9.16 8.97 -15.60
CA LEU A 232 8.02 9.44 -16.36
C LEU A 232 8.43 10.60 -17.28
N GLN A 233 8.05 10.51 -18.54
CA GLN A 233 8.28 11.60 -19.51
C GLN A 233 7.20 12.67 -19.31
N ILE A 234 7.52 13.74 -18.58
CA ILE A 234 6.64 14.87 -18.30
C ILE A 234 7.04 16.05 -19.17
N SER A 235 6.15 16.51 -20.06
CA SER A 235 6.40 17.61 -21.01
C SER A 235 5.45 18.80 -20.81
#